data_b19a46acc67e8158cff4aa5d1c5f5c88
#
_entry.id   b19a46acc67e8158cff4aa5d1c5f5c88
#
_cell.length_a   1.000
_cell.length_b   1.000
_cell.length_c   1.000
_cell.angle_alpha   90.00
_cell.angle_beta   90.00
_cell.angle_gamma   90.00
#
_symmetry.space_group_name_H-M   'P 1'
#
loop_
_entity.id
_entity.type
_entity.pdbx_description
1 polymer ?
#
loop_
_entity_poly.entity_id
_entity_poly.type
_entity_poly.pdbx_seq_one_letter_code
_entity_poly.pdbx_strand_id
1 'polypeptide(L)'
;MSVKGNYQSTRSELSETEKKIVDYVIAHSQAVLTMSVHDLAKAAGTSPASVSRAARRLQFTGYNELKMQLAADLEGDTHQPDDQEIQKNETLTTIKHKLLTDANQSLRETVDQLNEANVDTIINLIHQSDRLLVFGVGASYLAAQNIAQKWGRLGYPCHVSDDLNLFLPLAATADANRTLCWFISNSGESPEVVLAAKLAKKAGLQVIVTTKLGKNSLTKYADVSI
;
A
#
# COMPACT_ATOMS: atom_id res chain seq x y z
N MET A 1 -0.25 8.42 -10.16
CA MET A 1 -0.42 8.37 -8.68
C MET A 1 -1.56 9.28 -8.29
N SER A 2 -2.62 8.79 -7.64
CA SER A 2 -3.75 9.64 -7.26
C SER A 2 -3.42 10.52 -6.05
N VAL A 3 -4.04 11.71 -5.96
CA VAL A 3 -3.87 12.62 -4.82
C VAL A 3 -4.31 11.94 -3.52
N LYS A 4 -5.40 11.20 -3.56
CA LYS A 4 -5.96 10.47 -2.41
C LYS A 4 -5.04 9.30 -1.99
N GLY A 5 -4.47 8.56 -2.95
CA GLY A 5 -3.52 7.48 -2.68
C GLY A 5 -2.24 8.00 -2.01
N ASN A 6 -1.65 9.08 -2.54
CA ASN A 6 -0.49 9.72 -1.94
C ASN A 6 -0.77 10.23 -0.52
N TYR A 7 -1.97 10.78 -0.28
CA TYR A 7 -2.37 11.20 1.07
C TYR A 7 -2.46 10.04 2.05
N GLN A 8 -3.08 8.95 1.66
CA GLN A 8 -3.20 7.77 2.54
C GLN A 8 -1.83 7.20 2.92
N SER A 9 -0.87 7.18 1.97
CA SER A 9 0.47 6.67 2.20
C SER A 9 1.35 7.58 3.08
N THR A 10 1.16 8.91 2.99
CA THR A 10 2.01 9.89 3.69
C THR A 10 1.36 10.52 4.91
N ARG A 11 0.09 10.19 5.22
CA ARG A 11 -0.72 10.84 6.26
C ARG A 11 -0.06 10.87 7.64
N SER A 12 0.67 9.82 8.00
CA SER A 12 1.38 9.75 9.29
C SER A 12 2.58 10.69 9.38
N GLU A 13 3.10 11.17 8.24
CA GLU A 13 4.25 12.05 8.16
C GLU A 13 3.87 13.53 8.01
N LEU A 14 2.58 13.81 7.78
CA LEU A 14 2.06 15.16 7.60
C LEU A 14 1.82 15.85 8.95
N SER A 15 2.20 17.14 9.01
CA SER A 15 1.79 18.02 10.11
C SER A 15 0.28 18.28 10.08
N GLU A 16 -0.30 18.71 11.20
CA GLU A 16 -1.74 19.03 11.27
C GLU A 16 -2.17 20.11 10.27
N THR A 17 -1.29 21.07 9.96
CA THR A 17 -1.54 22.08 8.93
C THR A 17 -1.59 21.45 7.53
N GLU A 18 -0.68 20.52 7.23
CA GLU A 18 -0.65 19.84 5.94
C GLU A 18 -1.84 18.90 5.77
N LYS A 19 -2.21 18.16 6.82
CA LYS A 19 -3.43 17.34 6.83
C LYS A 19 -4.67 18.18 6.52
N LYS A 20 -4.82 19.32 7.21
CA LYS A 20 -5.94 20.24 6.99
C LYS A 20 -6.03 20.74 5.55
N ILE A 21 -4.90 21.02 4.90
CA ILE A 21 -4.86 21.42 3.49
C ILE A 21 -5.33 20.28 2.60
N VAL A 22 -4.81 19.07 2.83
CA VAL A 22 -5.14 17.91 1.98
C VAL A 22 -6.58 17.45 2.20
N ASP A 23 -7.05 17.45 3.43
CA ASP A 23 -8.47 17.15 3.74
C ASP A 23 -9.41 18.15 3.02
N TYR A 24 -9.05 19.44 2.98
CA TYR A 24 -9.79 20.44 2.20
C TYR A 24 -9.76 20.14 0.69
N VAL A 25 -8.59 19.82 0.14
CA VAL A 25 -8.43 19.47 -1.29
C VAL A 25 -9.30 18.28 -1.66
N ILE A 26 -9.33 17.24 -0.83
CA ILE A 26 -10.14 16.04 -1.08
C ILE A 26 -11.64 16.34 -0.96
N ALA A 27 -12.04 17.09 0.06
CA ALA A 27 -13.44 17.43 0.29
C ALA A 27 -14.03 18.39 -0.75
N HIS A 28 -13.19 19.20 -1.41
CA HIS A 28 -13.62 20.25 -2.35
C HIS A 28 -12.92 20.14 -3.71
N SER A 29 -12.64 18.92 -4.17
CA SER A 29 -11.80 18.63 -5.32
C SER A 29 -12.17 19.43 -6.58
N GLN A 30 -13.45 19.51 -6.93
CA GLN A 30 -13.93 20.28 -8.10
C GLN A 30 -13.63 21.79 -7.98
N ALA A 31 -13.88 22.38 -6.81
CA ALA A 31 -13.62 23.79 -6.56
C ALA A 31 -12.12 24.11 -6.60
N VAL A 32 -11.28 23.21 -6.09
CA VAL A 32 -9.82 23.37 -6.06
C VAL A 32 -9.22 23.45 -7.46
N LEU A 33 -9.82 22.84 -8.49
CA LEU A 33 -9.34 22.92 -9.87
C LEU A 33 -9.29 24.37 -10.41
N THR A 34 -10.16 25.22 -9.91
CA THR A 34 -10.21 26.64 -10.34
C THR A 34 -9.46 27.59 -9.39
N MET A 35 -9.07 27.11 -8.19
CA MET A 35 -8.39 27.94 -7.17
C MET A 35 -6.93 28.19 -7.52
N SER A 36 -6.46 29.39 -7.20
CA SER A 36 -5.02 29.68 -7.10
C SER A 36 -4.46 29.13 -5.79
N VAL A 37 -3.12 29.09 -5.66
CA VAL A 37 -2.46 28.70 -4.40
C VAL A 37 -2.86 29.61 -3.23
N HIS A 38 -3.13 30.88 -3.52
CA HIS A 38 -3.58 31.86 -2.53
C HIS A 38 -5.02 31.63 -2.10
N ASP A 39 -5.90 31.27 -3.03
CA ASP A 39 -7.30 30.97 -2.75
C ASP A 39 -7.43 29.72 -1.89
N LEU A 40 -6.69 28.66 -2.25
CA LEU A 40 -6.65 27.44 -1.46
C LEU A 40 -6.08 27.69 -0.05
N ALA A 41 -5.01 28.47 0.06
CA ALA A 41 -4.43 28.81 1.34
C ALA A 41 -5.43 29.56 2.24
N LYS A 42 -6.15 30.52 1.68
CA LYS A 42 -7.22 31.26 2.37
C LYS A 42 -8.37 30.34 2.81
N ALA A 43 -8.84 29.49 1.90
CA ALA A 43 -9.95 28.56 2.16
C ALA A 43 -9.60 27.51 3.23
N ALA A 44 -8.37 26.99 3.21
CA ALA A 44 -7.88 26.06 4.23
C ALA A 44 -7.40 26.74 5.52
N GLY A 45 -7.43 28.09 5.61
CA GLY A 45 -6.95 28.85 6.76
C GLY A 45 -5.45 28.67 7.03
N THR A 46 -4.63 28.71 5.95
CA THR A 46 -3.19 28.44 5.98
C THR A 46 -2.42 29.47 5.12
N SER A 47 -1.13 29.23 4.87
CA SER A 47 -0.33 30.08 4.00
C SER A 47 -0.05 29.40 2.64
N PRO A 48 0.18 30.17 1.54
CA PRO A 48 0.59 29.63 0.24
C PRO A 48 1.84 28.75 0.31
N ALA A 49 2.79 29.12 1.19
CA ALA A 49 3.99 28.31 1.44
C ALA A 49 3.65 26.95 2.06
N SER A 50 2.64 26.89 2.93
CA SER A 50 2.15 25.63 3.52
C SER A 50 1.47 24.75 2.49
N VAL A 51 0.69 25.32 1.56
CA VAL A 51 0.09 24.59 0.43
C VAL A 51 1.17 23.97 -0.45
N SER A 52 2.22 24.73 -0.80
CA SER A 52 3.32 24.22 -1.62
C SER A 52 4.12 23.11 -0.91
N ARG A 53 4.29 23.21 0.41
CA ARG A 53 4.92 22.15 1.20
C ARG A 53 4.05 20.89 1.27
N ALA A 54 2.75 21.04 1.50
CA ALA A 54 1.81 19.92 1.49
C ALA A 54 1.84 19.16 0.15
N ALA A 55 1.83 19.89 -0.98
CA ALA A 55 1.96 19.28 -2.30
C ALA A 55 3.27 18.47 -2.45
N ARG A 56 4.40 19.00 -2.00
CA ARG A 56 5.69 18.30 -2.05
C ARG A 56 5.75 17.09 -1.12
N ARG A 57 5.11 17.15 0.04
CA ARG A 57 4.98 16.00 0.94
C ARG A 57 4.15 14.88 0.33
N LEU A 58 3.17 15.23 -0.49
CA LEU A 58 2.39 14.28 -1.31
C LEU A 58 3.14 13.82 -2.57
N GLN A 59 4.45 14.08 -2.68
CA GLN A 59 5.33 13.68 -3.79
C GLN A 59 5.06 14.40 -5.12
N PHE A 60 4.38 15.56 -5.10
CA PHE A 60 4.26 16.45 -6.25
C PHE A 60 5.34 17.55 -6.21
N THR A 61 5.78 18.04 -7.37
CA THR A 61 6.77 19.13 -7.45
C THR A 61 6.24 20.45 -6.89
N GLY A 62 4.90 20.61 -6.86
CA GLY A 62 4.21 21.78 -6.30
C GLY A 62 2.70 21.73 -6.50
N TYR A 63 2.05 22.84 -6.15
CA TYR A 63 0.59 22.95 -6.21
C TYR A 63 0.01 22.76 -7.61
N ASN A 64 0.69 23.21 -8.66
CA ASN A 64 0.19 23.08 -10.03
C ASN A 64 0.15 21.60 -10.47
N GLU A 65 1.18 20.82 -10.16
CA GLU A 65 1.19 19.39 -10.47
C GLU A 65 0.14 18.63 -9.65
N LEU A 66 0.00 18.94 -8.34
CA LEU A 66 -1.08 18.40 -7.52
C LEU A 66 -2.44 18.69 -8.16
N LYS A 67 -2.65 19.90 -8.67
CA LYS A 67 -3.91 20.30 -9.31
C LYS A 67 -4.14 19.58 -10.64
N MET A 68 -3.09 19.38 -11.46
CA MET A 68 -3.16 18.59 -12.68
C MET A 68 -3.51 17.13 -12.39
N GLN A 69 -2.88 16.55 -11.37
CA GLN A 69 -3.20 15.18 -10.96
C GLN A 69 -4.62 15.08 -10.41
N LEU A 70 -5.07 16.07 -9.64
CA LEU A 70 -6.44 16.13 -9.14
C LEU A 70 -7.46 16.21 -10.29
N ALA A 71 -7.16 16.93 -11.36
CA ALA A 71 -7.99 16.97 -12.56
C ALA A 71 -8.05 15.60 -13.25
N ALA A 72 -6.91 14.93 -13.41
CA ALA A 72 -6.85 13.59 -13.99
C ALA A 72 -7.61 12.55 -13.12
N ASP A 73 -7.48 12.66 -11.78
CA ASP A 73 -8.22 11.82 -10.84
C ASP A 73 -9.73 12.01 -10.99
N LEU A 74 -10.20 13.25 -11.22
CA LEU A 74 -11.63 13.58 -11.41
C LEU A 74 -12.16 13.22 -12.80
N GLU A 75 -11.33 13.28 -13.84
CA GLU A 75 -11.72 12.81 -15.19
C GLU A 75 -11.82 11.28 -15.25
N GLY A 76 -10.99 10.57 -14.47
CA GLY A 76 -11.11 9.13 -14.27
C GLY A 76 -12.30 8.74 -13.37
N ASP A 77 -12.79 9.65 -12.58
CA ASP A 77 -13.79 9.49 -11.53
C ASP A 77 -15.05 10.30 -11.89
N THR A 78 -15.83 9.84 -12.87
CA THR A 78 -17.17 10.38 -13.11
C THR A 78 -18.17 10.00 -12.01
N HIS A 79 -17.68 9.44 -10.90
CA HIS A 79 -18.49 9.05 -9.74
C HIS A 79 -18.01 9.77 -8.47
N GLN A 80 -18.94 10.40 -7.76
CA GLN A 80 -18.69 11.12 -6.50
C GLN A 80 -18.21 10.15 -5.39
N PRO A 81 -17.30 10.58 -4.49
CA PRO A 81 -16.78 9.74 -3.41
C PRO A 81 -17.86 9.17 -2.46
N ASP A 82 -19.00 9.82 -2.35
CA ASP A 82 -20.13 9.36 -1.54
C ASP A 82 -20.91 8.17 -2.14
N ASP A 83 -20.65 7.83 -3.42
CA ASP A 83 -21.34 6.75 -4.11
C ASP A 83 -20.70 5.36 -3.95
N GLN A 84 -19.51 5.24 -3.35
CA GLN A 84 -18.80 3.96 -3.25
C GLN A 84 -19.27 3.08 -2.08
N GLU A 85 -19.71 3.67 -0.96
CA GLU A 85 -20.29 2.89 0.14
C GLU A 85 -21.65 2.31 -0.23
N ILE A 86 -21.80 1.01 0.01
CA ILE A 86 -23.10 0.34 -0.17
C ILE A 86 -24.06 0.83 0.89
N GLN A 87 -25.13 1.48 0.45
CA GLN A 87 -26.16 2.02 1.32
C GLN A 87 -27.29 1.00 1.58
N LYS A 88 -27.95 1.14 2.72
CA LYS A 88 -29.12 0.32 3.05
C LYS A 88 -30.24 0.58 2.02
N ASN A 89 -30.81 -0.49 1.46
CA ASN A 89 -31.89 -0.47 0.46
C ASN A 89 -31.47 -0.13 -0.99
N GLU A 90 -30.21 -0.17 -1.33
CA GLU A 90 -29.79 -0.08 -2.74
C GLU A 90 -30.22 -1.31 -3.54
N THR A 91 -30.45 -1.10 -4.83
CA THR A 91 -30.76 -2.21 -5.74
C THR A 91 -29.52 -3.09 -5.95
N LEU A 92 -29.73 -4.38 -6.23
CA LEU A 92 -28.64 -5.29 -6.56
C LEU A 92 -27.81 -4.81 -7.75
N THR A 93 -28.44 -4.15 -8.73
CA THR A 93 -27.75 -3.58 -9.89
C THR A 93 -26.79 -2.47 -9.48
N THR A 94 -27.20 -1.56 -8.59
CA THR A 94 -26.35 -0.50 -8.05
C THR A 94 -25.16 -1.08 -7.27
N ILE A 95 -25.44 -2.06 -6.39
CA ILE A 95 -24.40 -2.74 -5.60
C ILE A 95 -23.35 -3.41 -6.51
N LYS A 96 -23.79 -4.15 -7.55
CA LYS A 96 -22.88 -4.77 -8.51
C LYS A 96 -21.99 -3.76 -9.20
N HIS A 97 -22.54 -2.62 -9.59
CA HIS A 97 -21.79 -1.55 -10.26
C HIS A 97 -20.74 -0.93 -9.32
N LYS A 98 -21.12 -0.62 -8.08
CA LYS A 98 -20.20 -0.11 -7.04
C LYS A 98 -19.04 -1.06 -6.80
N LEU A 99 -19.34 -2.35 -6.57
CA LEU A 99 -18.31 -3.37 -6.36
C LEU A 99 -17.35 -3.50 -7.54
N LEU A 100 -17.85 -3.44 -8.78
CA LEU A 100 -17.02 -3.50 -9.97
C LEU A 100 -16.12 -2.26 -10.09
N THR A 101 -16.67 -1.09 -9.82
CA THR A 101 -15.93 0.19 -9.88
C THR A 101 -14.83 0.21 -8.85
N ASP A 102 -15.12 -0.16 -7.60
CA ASP A 102 -14.17 -0.22 -6.50
C ASP A 102 -13.03 -1.23 -6.76
N ALA A 103 -13.38 -2.42 -7.24
CA ALA A 103 -12.39 -3.43 -7.63
C ALA A 103 -11.46 -2.94 -8.76
N ASN A 104 -12.01 -2.31 -9.80
CA ASN A 104 -11.23 -1.77 -10.91
C ASN A 104 -10.30 -0.63 -10.45
N GLN A 105 -10.78 0.25 -9.59
CA GLN A 105 -9.99 1.34 -9.03
C GLN A 105 -8.84 0.80 -8.19
N SER A 106 -9.12 -0.15 -7.26
CA SER A 106 -8.09 -0.77 -6.43
C SER A 106 -7.00 -1.46 -7.25
N LEU A 107 -7.38 -2.14 -8.34
CA LEU A 107 -6.42 -2.76 -9.25
C LEU A 107 -5.55 -1.72 -9.97
N ARG A 108 -6.13 -0.63 -10.49
CA ARG A 108 -5.37 0.45 -11.14
C ARG A 108 -4.38 1.10 -10.18
N GLU A 109 -4.85 1.49 -9.00
CA GLU A 109 -4.01 2.09 -7.97
C GLU A 109 -2.85 1.16 -7.56
N THR A 110 -3.10 -0.14 -7.45
CA THR A 110 -2.06 -1.13 -7.15
C THR A 110 -1.01 -1.18 -8.25
N VAL A 111 -1.42 -1.25 -9.52
CA VAL A 111 -0.49 -1.31 -10.67
C VAL A 111 0.34 -0.03 -10.77
N ASP A 112 -0.28 1.14 -10.60
CA ASP A 112 0.39 2.44 -10.68
C ASP A 112 1.43 2.64 -9.55
N GLN A 113 1.25 1.94 -8.43
CA GLN A 113 2.12 2.04 -7.25
C GLN A 113 3.22 0.97 -7.22
N LEU A 114 3.14 -0.06 -8.07
CA LEU A 114 4.18 -1.08 -8.16
C LEU A 114 5.49 -0.47 -8.64
N ASN A 115 6.54 -0.64 -7.84
CA ASN A 115 7.89 -0.24 -8.22
C ASN A 115 8.59 -1.39 -8.96
N GLU A 116 8.88 -1.19 -10.24
CA GLU A 116 9.50 -2.21 -11.11
C GLU A 116 10.84 -2.71 -10.54
N ALA A 117 11.67 -1.82 -10.00
CA ALA A 117 12.96 -2.20 -9.41
C ALA A 117 12.79 -3.11 -8.17
N ASN A 118 11.73 -2.89 -7.38
CA ASN A 118 11.41 -3.78 -6.26
C ASN A 118 10.94 -5.15 -6.75
N VAL A 119 10.14 -5.19 -7.82
CA VAL A 119 9.70 -6.46 -8.44
C VAL A 119 10.91 -7.23 -8.98
N ASP A 120 11.83 -6.59 -9.70
CA ASP A 120 13.07 -7.21 -10.18
C ASP A 120 13.92 -7.74 -9.02
N THR A 121 14.02 -6.98 -7.92
CA THR A 121 14.73 -7.42 -6.72
C THR A 121 14.10 -8.68 -6.14
N ILE A 122 12.78 -8.73 -6.03
CA ILE A 122 12.03 -9.89 -5.53
C ILE A 122 12.28 -11.11 -6.41
N ILE A 123 12.21 -10.95 -7.75
CA ILE A 123 12.47 -12.03 -8.69
C ILE A 123 13.88 -12.59 -8.50
N ASN A 124 14.89 -11.72 -8.38
CA ASN A 124 16.27 -12.13 -8.16
C ASN A 124 16.44 -12.87 -6.82
N LEU A 125 15.83 -12.40 -5.73
CA LEU A 125 15.87 -13.07 -4.42
C LEU A 125 15.24 -14.47 -4.49
N ILE A 126 14.14 -14.63 -5.21
CA ILE A 126 13.48 -15.93 -5.38
C ILE A 126 14.38 -16.88 -6.17
N HIS A 127 15.00 -16.41 -7.27
CA HIS A 127 15.91 -17.23 -8.08
C HIS A 127 17.18 -17.68 -7.33
N GLN A 128 17.63 -16.90 -6.36
CA GLN A 128 18.78 -17.22 -5.53
C GLN A 128 18.46 -18.15 -4.36
N SER A 129 17.17 -18.41 -4.11
CA SER A 129 16.70 -19.19 -2.98
C SER A 129 16.29 -20.60 -3.38
N ASP A 130 16.54 -21.57 -2.50
CA ASP A 130 16.10 -22.95 -2.71
C ASP A 130 14.70 -23.20 -2.15
N ARG A 131 14.24 -22.37 -1.22
CA ARG A 131 12.91 -22.46 -0.63
C ARG A 131 12.39 -21.12 -0.15
N LEU A 132 11.07 -21.00 -0.12
CA LEU A 132 10.35 -19.87 0.42
C LEU A 132 9.61 -20.27 1.69
N LEU A 133 9.72 -19.43 2.73
CA LEU A 133 8.88 -19.48 3.92
C LEU A 133 7.89 -18.30 3.84
N VAL A 134 6.60 -18.60 3.66
CA VAL A 134 5.57 -17.58 3.47
C VAL A 134 4.70 -17.50 4.71
N PHE A 135 4.51 -16.31 5.25
CA PHE A 135 3.75 -16.11 6.49
C PHE A 135 2.76 -14.96 6.37
N GLY A 136 1.55 -15.19 6.85
CA GLY A 136 0.50 -14.18 6.96
C GLY A 136 -0.62 -14.70 7.86
N VAL A 137 -1.40 -13.81 8.48
CA VAL A 137 -2.49 -14.18 9.38
C VAL A 137 -3.84 -13.72 8.84
N GLY A 138 -4.93 -14.42 9.18
CA GLY A 138 -6.28 -14.08 8.76
C GLY A 138 -6.43 -14.00 7.23
N ALA A 139 -6.99 -12.93 6.70
CA ALA A 139 -7.15 -12.75 5.25
C ALA A 139 -5.82 -12.71 4.49
N SER A 140 -4.74 -12.21 5.11
CA SER A 140 -3.39 -12.22 4.52
C SER A 140 -2.84 -13.65 4.36
N TYR A 141 -3.27 -14.60 5.17
CA TYR A 141 -2.90 -16.01 5.00
C TYR A 141 -3.45 -16.61 3.71
N LEU A 142 -4.65 -16.20 3.26
CA LEU A 142 -5.18 -16.62 1.97
C LEU A 142 -4.30 -16.17 0.81
N ALA A 143 -3.78 -14.95 0.87
CA ALA A 143 -2.80 -14.45 -0.09
C ALA A 143 -1.48 -15.23 0.00
N ALA A 144 -1.00 -15.53 1.21
CA ALA A 144 0.19 -16.35 1.43
C ALA A 144 0.05 -17.75 0.81
N GLN A 145 -1.09 -18.41 1.01
CA GLN A 145 -1.39 -19.72 0.39
C GLN A 145 -1.39 -19.62 -1.14
N ASN A 146 -1.98 -18.56 -1.71
CA ASN A 146 -2.01 -18.35 -3.15
C ASN A 146 -0.59 -18.18 -3.74
N ILE A 147 0.28 -17.42 -3.06
CA ILE A 147 1.69 -17.28 -3.42
C ILE A 147 2.39 -18.64 -3.37
N ALA A 148 2.29 -19.35 -2.25
CA ALA A 148 2.94 -20.65 -2.08
C ALA A 148 2.49 -21.67 -3.15
N GLN A 149 1.19 -21.71 -3.47
CA GLN A 149 0.66 -22.57 -4.51
C GLN A 149 1.24 -22.25 -5.89
N LYS A 150 1.30 -20.95 -6.26
CA LYS A 150 1.79 -20.52 -7.57
C LYS A 150 3.29 -20.79 -7.72
N TRP A 151 4.09 -20.41 -6.75
CA TRP A 151 5.54 -20.63 -6.78
C TRP A 151 5.88 -22.14 -6.67
N GLY A 152 5.13 -22.90 -5.86
CA GLY A 152 5.28 -24.36 -5.81
C GLY A 152 5.05 -25.04 -7.16
N ARG A 153 4.08 -24.56 -7.96
CA ARG A 153 3.85 -25.06 -9.34
C ARG A 153 4.99 -24.70 -10.29
N LEU A 154 5.78 -23.68 -10.01
CA LEU A 154 6.97 -23.30 -10.76
C LEU A 154 8.23 -24.05 -10.28
N GLY A 155 8.08 -24.96 -9.32
CA GLY A 155 9.17 -25.79 -8.81
C GLY A 155 9.90 -25.23 -7.59
N TYR A 156 9.45 -24.11 -7.02
CA TYR A 156 10.04 -23.55 -5.80
C TYR A 156 9.41 -24.20 -4.57
N PRO A 157 10.16 -24.88 -3.70
CA PRO A 157 9.63 -25.40 -2.43
C PRO A 157 9.13 -24.27 -1.54
N CYS A 158 7.83 -24.27 -1.24
CA CYS A 158 7.20 -23.24 -0.41
C CYS A 158 6.58 -23.87 0.84
N HIS A 159 6.91 -23.31 2.01
CA HIS A 159 6.21 -23.59 3.25
C HIS A 159 5.39 -22.35 3.62
N VAL A 160 4.10 -22.54 3.80
CA VAL A 160 3.16 -21.48 4.19
C VAL A 160 2.60 -21.75 5.58
N SER A 161 2.55 -20.72 6.42
CA SER A 161 1.97 -20.82 7.77
C SER A 161 1.33 -19.51 8.20
N ASP A 162 0.35 -19.61 9.09
CA ASP A 162 -0.26 -18.54 9.88
C ASP A 162 0.01 -18.75 11.39
N ASP A 163 0.68 -19.85 11.75
CA ASP A 163 1.04 -20.19 13.11
C ASP A 163 2.55 -19.95 13.36
N LEU A 164 2.86 -19.10 14.35
CA LEU A 164 4.22 -18.84 14.78
C LEU A 164 4.94 -20.08 15.29
N ASN A 165 4.25 -21.01 15.93
CA ASN A 165 4.85 -22.25 16.46
C ASN A 165 5.34 -23.17 15.33
N LEU A 166 4.75 -23.08 14.15
CA LEU A 166 5.22 -23.79 12.96
C LEU A 166 6.29 -23.00 12.20
N PHE A 167 6.11 -21.68 12.08
CA PHE A 167 7.01 -20.84 11.31
C PHE A 167 8.38 -20.63 11.96
N LEU A 168 8.42 -20.29 13.26
CA LEU A 168 9.64 -19.90 13.94
C LEU A 168 10.72 -20.99 13.98
N PRO A 169 10.41 -22.28 14.26
CA PRO A 169 11.41 -23.35 14.17
C PRO A 169 11.99 -23.52 12.76
N LEU A 170 11.17 -23.38 11.72
CA LEU A 170 11.62 -23.45 10.32
C LEU A 170 12.56 -22.30 9.99
N ALA A 171 12.23 -21.09 10.42
CA ALA A 171 13.08 -19.91 10.21
C ALA A 171 14.38 -19.98 11.02
N ALA A 172 14.33 -20.47 12.26
CA ALA A 172 15.50 -20.56 13.13
C ALA A 172 16.54 -21.61 12.69
N THR A 173 16.10 -22.66 11.98
CA THR A 173 16.96 -23.75 11.48
C THR A 173 17.27 -23.63 10.00
N ALA A 174 16.81 -22.55 9.34
CA ALA A 174 16.98 -22.35 7.92
C ALA A 174 18.42 -21.93 7.57
N ASP A 175 18.89 -22.38 6.41
CA ASP A 175 20.11 -21.82 5.80
C ASP A 175 19.81 -20.40 5.29
N ALA A 176 20.46 -19.42 5.87
CA ALA A 176 20.23 -18.01 5.57
C ALA A 176 20.57 -17.62 4.14
N ASN A 177 21.51 -18.34 3.49
CA ASN A 177 21.91 -18.06 2.12
C ASN A 177 20.96 -18.67 1.07
N ARG A 178 20.07 -19.59 1.50
CA ARG A 178 19.24 -20.41 0.60
C ARG A 178 17.74 -20.32 0.93
N THR A 179 17.37 -19.54 1.93
CA THR A 179 15.98 -19.41 2.38
C THR A 179 15.52 -17.97 2.31
N LEU A 180 14.40 -17.77 1.66
CA LEU A 180 13.73 -16.47 1.54
C LEU A 180 12.43 -16.49 2.34
N CYS A 181 12.23 -15.48 3.18
CA CYS A 181 10.99 -15.29 3.92
C CYS A 181 10.11 -14.24 3.23
N TRP A 182 8.81 -14.53 3.07
CA TRP A 182 7.84 -13.62 2.48
C TRP A 182 6.70 -13.39 3.46
N PHE A 183 6.60 -12.18 4.00
CA PHE A 183 5.58 -11.79 4.96
C PHE A 183 4.49 -10.97 4.30
N ILE A 184 3.23 -11.30 4.59
CA ILE A 184 2.06 -10.63 4.03
C ILE A 184 1.21 -10.09 5.17
N SER A 185 0.98 -8.77 5.16
CA SER A 185 0.11 -8.10 6.11
C SER A 185 -0.43 -6.81 5.50
N ASN A 186 -1.73 -6.72 5.28
CA ASN A 186 -2.32 -5.51 4.71
C ASN A 186 -2.02 -4.26 5.55
N SER A 187 -2.14 -4.31 6.87
CA SER A 187 -1.84 -3.18 7.74
C SER A 187 -0.33 -2.95 7.95
N GLY A 188 0.48 -4.01 7.85
CA GLY A 188 1.88 -4.01 8.27
C GLY A 188 2.08 -3.91 9.80
N GLU A 189 1.00 -4.03 10.58
CA GLU A 189 1.02 -3.86 12.06
C GLU A 189 0.56 -5.11 12.82
N SER A 190 0.25 -6.22 12.14
CA SER A 190 -0.11 -7.48 12.81
C SER A 190 1.03 -7.97 13.69
N PRO A 191 0.85 -8.07 15.03
CA PRO A 191 1.96 -8.35 15.95
C PRO A 191 2.71 -9.65 15.64
N GLU A 192 1.99 -10.70 15.25
CA GLU A 192 2.54 -12.00 14.90
C GLU A 192 3.44 -11.91 13.65
N VAL A 193 3.00 -11.17 12.62
CA VAL A 193 3.74 -11.00 11.37
C VAL A 193 4.99 -10.15 11.60
N VAL A 194 4.86 -9.07 12.36
CA VAL A 194 6.00 -8.20 12.74
C VAL A 194 7.02 -8.97 13.58
N LEU A 195 6.58 -9.79 14.54
CA LEU A 195 7.46 -10.62 15.35
C LEU A 195 8.20 -11.65 14.50
N ALA A 196 7.49 -12.36 13.62
CA ALA A 196 8.06 -13.35 12.72
C ALA A 196 9.13 -12.73 11.80
N ALA A 197 8.84 -11.57 11.18
CA ALA A 197 9.79 -10.87 10.33
C ALA A 197 11.03 -10.39 11.09
N LYS A 198 10.85 -9.84 12.31
CA LYS A 198 11.95 -9.45 13.19
C LYS A 198 12.87 -10.62 13.50
N LEU A 199 12.32 -11.78 13.85
CA LEU A 199 13.09 -12.97 14.17
C LEU A 199 13.77 -13.59 12.95
N ALA A 200 13.12 -13.59 11.79
CA ALA A 200 13.72 -13.98 10.51
C ALA A 200 14.94 -13.11 10.18
N LYS A 201 14.82 -11.78 10.30
CA LYS A 201 15.98 -10.86 10.13
C LYS A 201 17.09 -11.11 11.12
N LYS A 202 16.75 -11.37 12.39
CA LYS A 202 17.76 -11.71 13.42
C LYS A 202 18.48 -13.02 13.10
N ALA A 203 17.81 -13.97 12.45
CA ALA A 203 18.41 -15.21 11.96
C ALA A 203 19.22 -15.03 10.65
N GLY A 204 19.33 -13.82 10.12
CA GLY A 204 20.09 -13.51 8.90
C GLY A 204 19.34 -13.81 7.60
N LEU A 205 18.06 -14.16 7.66
CA LEU A 205 17.27 -14.50 6.47
C LEU A 205 16.94 -13.26 5.65
N GLN A 206 16.83 -13.44 4.33
CA GLN A 206 16.30 -12.43 3.41
C GLN A 206 14.77 -12.31 3.60
N VAL A 207 14.27 -11.09 3.58
CA VAL A 207 12.87 -10.80 3.90
C VAL A 207 12.21 -9.96 2.82
N ILE A 208 11.17 -10.49 2.19
CA ILE A 208 10.21 -9.77 1.36
C ILE A 208 8.98 -9.42 2.21
N VAL A 209 8.42 -8.25 1.99
CA VAL A 209 7.17 -7.81 2.62
C VAL A 209 6.18 -7.35 1.56
N THR A 210 4.95 -7.86 1.64
CA THR A 210 3.79 -7.31 0.91
C THR A 210 2.85 -6.66 1.90
N THR A 211 2.62 -5.35 1.74
CA THR A 211 1.79 -4.55 2.65
C THR A 211 1.18 -3.35 1.91
N LYS A 212 0.17 -2.72 2.51
CA LYS A 212 -0.31 -1.45 1.98
C LYS A 212 0.80 -0.41 1.93
N LEU A 213 0.68 0.52 0.99
CA LEU A 213 1.65 1.60 0.81
C LEU A 213 1.84 2.43 2.09
N GLY A 214 3.07 2.86 2.33
CA GLY A 214 3.44 3.71 3.47
C GLY A 214 4.32 3.00 4.49
N LYS A 215 4.85 3.79 5.43
CA LYS A 215 5.67 3.27 6.53
C LYS A 215 4.80 2.56 7.56
N ASN A 216 5.21 1.35 7.90
CA ASN A 216 4.58 0.55 8.95
C ASN A 216 5.66 -0.24 9.71
N SER A 217 5.24 -0.96 10.75
CA SER A 217 6.18 -1.70 11.62
C SER A 217 6.86 -2.86 10.89
N LEU A 218 6.18 -3.47 9.92
CA LEU A 218 6.70 -4.63 9.19
C LEU A 218 7.80 -4.24 8.20
N THR A 219 7.66 -3.11 7.49
CA THR A 219 8.64 -2.65 6.49
C THR A 219 10.02 -2.36 7.06
N LYS A 220 10.15 -2.17 8.39
CA LYS A 220 11.45 -2.00 9.07
C LYS A 220 12.35 -3.24 8.98
N TYR A 221 11.77 -4.39 8.74
CA TYR A 221 12.47 -5.68 8.67
C TYR A 221 12.62 -6.20 7.23
N ALA A 222 12.10 -5.48 6.25
CA ALA A 222 12.16 -5.87 4.84
C ALA A 222 13.52 -5.54 4.20
N ASP A 223 14.02 -6.44 3.36
CA ASP A 223 15.06 -6.14 2.37
C ASP A 223 14.42 -5.46 1.15
N VAL A 224 13.20 -5.89 0.82
CA VAL A 224 12.37 -5.27 -0.22
C VAL A 224 10.90 -5.36 0.16
N SER A 225 10.10 -4.33 -0.20
CA SER A 225 8.65 -4.30 0.02
C SER A 225 7.89 -3.91 -1.24
N ILE A 226 6.71 -4.49 -1.41
CA ILE A 226 5.70 -4.17 -2.43
C ILE A 226 4.33 -4.06 -1.78
#